data_003bca4fe5835f573ff4483e4da656b7
#
_entry.id   003bca4fe5835f573ff4483e4da656b7
#
_cell.length_a   1.000
_cell.length_b   1.000
_cell.length_c   1.000
_cell.angle_alpha   90.00
_cell.angle_beta   90.00
_cell.angle_gamma   90.00
#
_symmetry.space_group_name_H-M   'P 1'
#
loop_
_entity.id
_entity.type
_entity.pdbx_description
1 polymer ?
#
loop_
_entity_poly.entity_id
_entity_poly.type
_entity_poly.pdbx_seq_one_letter_code
_entity_poly.pdbx_strand_id
1 'polypeptide(L)'
;MTRNRQSAKSAGTRFEKIIANYLAEKVDDRIERRVLGGSKDRGDLSGIRHRGHRICAELKNTTRTNLAGWIKEAHLEAGNDDAAAGIVIFKRHGVADPARQWCLMTVEDLAFFLTGEPQEGRYEP
;
A
#
# COMPACT_ATOMS: atom_id res chain seq x y z
N MET A 1 -0.05 4.10 -25.51
CA MET A 1 0.12 2.65 -25.69
C MET A 1 -0.72 1.90 -24.68
N THR A 2 -1.50 0.95 -25.14
CA THR A 2 -2.37 0.15 -24.26
C THR A 2 -1.59 -1.04 -23.73
N ARG A 3 -1.61 -1.25 -22.43
CA ARG A 3 -1.01 -2.44 -21.83
C ARG A 3 -1.88 -3.65 -22.08
N ASN A 4 -1.28 -4.80 -22.37
CA ASN A 4 -1.98 -6.07 -22.29
C ASN A 4 -1.90 -6.59 -20.84
N ARG A 5 -2.60 -7.70 -20.57
CA ARG A 5 -2.68 -8.28 -19.21
C ARG A 5 -1.30 -8.63 -18.66
N GLN A 6 -0.44 -9.23 -19.49
CA GLN A 6 0.88 -9.67 -19.06
C GLN A 6 1.80 -8.48 -18.77
N SER A 7 1.81 -7.45 -19.61
CA SER A 7 2.63 -6.27 -19.38
C SER A 7 2.15 -5.46 -18.16
N ALA A 8 0.83 -5.42 -17.93
CA ALA A 8 0.27 -4.78 -16.74
C ALA A 8 0.71 -5.52 -15.47
N LYS A 9 0.68 -6.84 -15.47
CA LYS A 9 1.14 -7.66 -14.34
C LYS A 9 2.63 -7.45 -14.07
N SER A 10 3.45 -7.43 -15.11
CA SER A 10 4.90 -7.20 -14.99
C SER A 10 5.21 -5.81 -14.45
N ALA A 11 4.48 -4.79 -14.91
CA ALA A 11 4.65 -3.42 -14.41
C ALA A 11 4.28 -3.33 -12.93
N GLY A 12 3.21 -3.99 -12.51
CA GLY A 12 2.81 -4.04 -11.10
C GLY A 12 3.87 -4.70 -10.23
N THR A 13 4.40 -5.84 -10.68
CA THR A 13 5.44 -6.58 -9.95
C THR A 13 6.72 -5.75 -9.82
N ARG A 14 7.15 -5.08 -10.88
CA ARG A 14 8.33 -4.22 -10.83
C ARG A 14 8.14 -3.05 -9.88
N PHE A 15 6.96 -2.45 -9.89
CA PHE A 15 6.63 -1.35 -9.00
C PHE A 15 6.68 -1.79 -7.53
N GLU A 16 6.08 -2.93 -7.22
CA GLU A 16 6.11 -3.49 -5.86
C GLU A 16 7.54 -3.71 -5.37
N LYS A 17 8.40 -4.25 -6.23
CA LYS A 17 9.81 -4.50 -5.88
C LYS A 17 10.56 -3.19 -5.61
N ILE A 18 10.37 -2.19 -6.45
CA ILE A 18 11.04 -0.90 -6.31
C ILE A 18 10.65 -0.23 -4.99
N ILE A 19 9.35 -0.22 -4.68
CA ILE A 19 8.85 0.39 -3.46
C ILE A 19 9.31 -0.41 -2.23
N ALA A 20 9.20 -1.74 -2.28
CA ALA A 20 9.63 -2.60 -1.17
C ALA A 20 11.12 -2.40 -0.86
N ASN A 21 11.96 -2.37 -1.89
CA ASN A 21 13.40 -2.17 -1.73
C ASN A 21 13.72 -0.80 -1.15
N TYR A 22 13.04 0.25 -1.62
CA TYR A 22 13.23 1.60 -1.10
C TYR A 22 12.87 1.69 0.38
N LEU A 23 11.70 1.16 0.75
CA LEU A 23 11.26 1.19 2.15
C LEU A 23 12.11 0.30 3.04
N ALA A 24 12.59 -0.84 2.54
CA ALA A 24 13.49 -1.71 3.29
C ALA A 24 14.81 -1.00 3.61
N GLU A 25 15.33 -0.23 2.66
CA GLU A 25 16.56 0.53 2.86
C GLU A 25 16.37 1.73 3.80
N LYS A 26 15.26 2.46 3.66
CA LYS A 26 15.06 3.73 4.36
C LYS A 26 14.36 3.61 5.70
N VAL A 27 13.59 2.54 5.92
CA VAL A 27 12.72 2.43 7.10
C VAL A 27 13.06 1.20 7.93
N ASP A 28 12.89 0.00 7.37
CA ASP A 28 13.05 -1.26 8.12
C ASP A 28 13.33 -2.38 7.13
N ASP A 29 14.45 -3.07 7.30
CA ASP A 29 14.90 -4.11 6.37
C ASP A 29 13.99 -5.35 6.34
N ARG A 30 13.00 -5.42 7.24
CA ARG A 30 11.98 -6.48 7.24
C ARG A 30 10.84 -6.19 6.28
N ILE A 31 10.78 -4.99 5.69
CA ILE A 31 9.74 -4.66 4.71
C ILE A 31 10.03 -5.41 3.42
N GLU A 32 9.04 -6.14 2.93
CA GLU A 32 9.17 -6.95 1.72
C GLU A 32 7.82 -7.12 1.02
N ARG A 33 7.87 -7.60 -0.21
CA ARG A 33 6.64 -7.97 -0.91
C ARG A 33 6.00 -9.12 -0.17
N ARG A 34 4.67 -9.04 -0.02
CA ARG A 34 3.93 -10.11 0.62
C ARG A 34 3.73 -11.26 -0.38
N VAL A 35 4.11 -12.46 0.02
CA VAL A 35 3.81 -13.67 -0.74
C VAL A 35 2.32 -13.97 -0.54
N LEU A 36 1.62 -14.21 -1.65
CA LEU A 36 0.20 -14.58 -1.59
C LEU A 36 0.08 -15.90 -0.84
N GLY A 37 -0.74 -15.88 0.22
CA GLY A 37 -1.01 -17.06 1.02
C GLY A 37 -2.35 -16.89 1.73
N GLY A 38 -3.14 -17.95 1.79
CA GLY A 38 -4.45 -17.91 2.42
C GLY A 38 -5.52 -17.31 1.51
N SER A 39 -6.74 -17.20 2.06
CA SER A 39 -7.92 -16.80 1.31
C SER A 39 -8.21 -15.30 1.39
N LYS A 40 -7.52 -14.55 2.25
CA LYS A 40 -7.77 -13.12 2.45
C LYS A 40 -6.58 -12.29 2.01
N ASP A 41 -6.85 -11.24 1.25
CA ASP A 41 -5.85 -10.27 0.87
C ASP A 41 -5.52 -9.35 2.05
N ARG A 42 -4.24 -9.20 2.34
CA ARG A 42 -3.71 -8.39 3.44
C ARG A 42 -2.81 -7.27 2.95
N GLY A 43 -2.88 -6.95 1.65
CA GLY A 43 -2.04 -5.94 1.02
C GLY A 43 -0.81 -6.52 0.35
N ASP A 44 -0.08 -5.65 -0.35
CA ASP A 44 1.03 -6.04 -1.23
C ASP A 44 2.38 -6.10 -0.54
N LEU A 45 2.53 -5.41 0.60
CA LEU A 45 3.77 -5.38 1.38
C LEU A 45 3.53 -5.90 2.80
N SER A 46 4.55 -6.51 3.38
CA SER A 46 4.56 -6.91 4.79
C SER A 46 5.68 -6.19 5.52
N GLY A 47 5.59 -6.14 6.84
CA GLY A 47 6.64 -5.57 7.67
C GLY A 47 6.55 -4.06 7.87
N ILE A 48 5.54 -3.38 7.33
CA ILE A 48 5.36 -1.96 7.57
C ILE A 48 4.64 -1.77 8.90
N ARG A 49 5.28 -1.03 9.82
CA ARG A 49 4.73 -0.78 11.16
C ARG A 49 4.96 0.67 11.57
N HIS A 50 4.07 1.16 12.40
CA HIS A 50 4.25 2.45 13.07
C HIS A 50 3.86 2.28 14.54
N ARG A 51 4.82 2.50 15.43
CA ARG A 51 4.65 2.34 16.89
C ARG A 51 4.05 0.98 17.26
N GLY A 52 4.55 -0.08 16.59
CA GLY A 52 4.11 -1.46 16.83
C GLY A 52 2.83 -1.86 16.11
N HIS A 53 2.12 -0.94 15.49
CA HIS A 53 0.89 -1.22 14.74
C HIS A 53 1.20 -1.50 13.27
N ARG A 54 0.55 -2.54 12.72
CA ARG A 54 0.71 -2.88 11.31
C ARG A 54 0.04 -1.85 10.43
N ILE A 55 0.65 -1.60 9.28
CA ILE A 55 0.10 -0.74 8.23
C ILE A 55 -0.04 -1.60 6.98
N CYS A 56 -1.25 -1.62 6.41
CA CYS A 56 -1.51 -2.30 5.16
C CYS A 56 -1.20 -1.35 4.01
N ALA A 57 -0.36 -1.77 3.07
CA ALA A 57 -0.03 -0.98 1.89
C ALA A 57 -0.46 -1.73 0.64
N GLU A 58 -1.34 -1.11 -0.13
CA GLU A 58 -1.77 -1.55 -1.46
C GLU A 58 -0.99 -0.74 -2.49
N LEU A 59 -0.46 -1.42 -3.51
CA LEU A 59 0.35 -0.76 -4.54
C LEU A 59 -0.35 -0.82 -5.88
N LYS A 60 -0.36 0.30 -6.59
CA LYS A 60 -1.04 0.42 -7.89
C LYS A 60 -0.11 1.03 -8.93
N ASN A 61 0.02 0.35 -10.06
CA ASN A 61 0.65 0.89 -11.25
C ASN A 61 -0.25 0.59 -12.45
N THR A 62 -1.27 1.42 -12.63
CA THR A 62 -2.31 1.22 -13.63
C THR A 62 -2.36 2.41 -14.58
N THR A 63 -3.02 2.21 -15.73
CA THR A 63 -3.20 3.26 -16.73
C THR A 63 -4.31 4.24 -16.35
N ARG A 64 -5.21 3.85 -15.44
CA ARG A 64 -6.31 4.69 -14.98
C ARG A 64 -6.26 4.84 -13.46
N THR A 65 -6.64 6.01 -12.99
CA THR A 65 -6.70 6.34 -11.58
C THR A 65 -8.11 6.10 -11.05
N ASN A 66 -8.21 5.44 -9.89
CA ASN A 66 -9.47 5.20 -9.20
C ASN A 66 -9.24 5.34 -7.70
N LEU A 67 -9.03 6.56 -7.22
CA LEU A 67 -8.61 6.82 -5.85
C LEU A 67 -9.60 6.26 -4.81
N ALA A 68 -10.90 6.52 -5.02
CA ALA A 68 -11.93 6.06 -4.07
C ALA A 68 -11.98 4.54 -3.98
N GLY A 69 -11.93 3.86 -5.13
CA GLY A 69 -11.94 2.40 -5.18
C GLY A 69 -10.68 1.80 -4.56
N TRP A 70 -9.53 2.41 -4.80
CA TRP A 70 -8.26 1.96 -4.23
C TRP A 70 -8.24 2.06 -2.70
N ILE A 71 -8.73 3.17 -2.15
CA ILE A 71 -8.80 3.35 -0.69
C ILE A 71 -9.77 2.33 -0.08
N LYS A 72 -10.91 2.10 -0.72
CA LYS A 72 -11.87 1.10 -0.24
C LYS A 72 -11.22 -0.29 -0.17
N GLU A 73 -10.48 -0.66 -1.21
CA GLU A 73 -9.75 -1.93 -1.27
C GLU A 73 -8.67 -1.99 -0.17
N ALA A 74 -7.88 -0.93 -0.02
CA ALA A 74 -6.83 -0.88 1.00
C ALA A 74 -7.41 -1.00 2.41
N HIS A 75 -8.55 -0.37 2.69
CA HIS A 75 -9.20 -0.46 3.99
C HIS A 75 -9.77 -1.85 4.26
N LEU A 76 -10.32 -2.51 3.23
CA LEU A 76 -10.76 -3.89 3.36
C LEU A 76 -9.58 -4.81 3.72
N GLU A 77 -8.48 -4.66 3.02
CA GLU A 77 -7.26 -5.43 3.25
C GLU A 77 -6.65 -5.13 4.62
N ALA A 78 -6.70 -3.87 5.05
CA ALA A 78 -6.25 -3.46 6.38
C ALA A 78 -7.08 -4.16 7.47
N GLY A 79 -8.39 -4.28 7.27
CA GLY A 79 -9.25 -5.02 8.17
C GLY A 79 -8.87 -6.50 8.23
N ASN A 80 -8.56 -7.12 7.09
CA ASN A 80 -8.12 -8.51 7.02
C ASN A 80 -6.78 -8.73 7.73
N ASP A 81 -5.91 -7.74 7.72
CA ASP A 81 -4.58 -7.80 8.33
C ASP A 81 -4.56 -7.29 9.78
N ASP A 82 -5.70 -6.87 10.31
CA ASP A 82 -5.81 -6.21 11.61
C ASP A 82 -4.81 -5.04 11.72
N ALA A 83 -4.73 -4.24 10.67
CA ALA A 83 -3.82 -3.11 10.59
C ALA A 83 -4.46 -1.83 11.11
N ALA A 84 -3.64 -0.90 11.59
CA ALA A 84 -4.12 0.38 12.11
C ALA A 84 -4.40 1.40 11.01
N ALA A 85 -3.81 1.20 9.82
CA ALA A 85 -4.01 2.08 8.68
C ALA A 85 -3.96 1.27 7.38
N GLY A 86 -4.68 1.74 6.37
CA GLY A 86 -4.62 1.20 5.02
C GLY A 86 -4.31 2.33 4.05
N ILE A 87 -3.17 2.23 3.37
CA ILE A 87 -2.69 3.26 2.46
C ILE A 87 -2.52 2.69 1.06
N VAL A 88 -2.49 3.56 0.06
CA VAL A 88 -2.24 3.18 -1.33
C VAL A 88 -1.03 3.94 -1.83
N ILE A 89 -0.03 3.21 -2.29
CA ILE A 89 1.13 3.78 -2.95
C ILE A 89 0.94 3.55 -4.45
N PHE A 90 0.94 4.63 -5.23
CA PHE A 90 0.67 4.47 -6.65
C PHE A 90 1.68 5.22 -7.51
N LYS A 91 1.86 4.67 -8.71
CA LYS A 91 2.88 5.14 -9.63
C LYS A 91 2.57 6.53 -10.13
N ARG A 92 3.56 7.41 -9.97
CA ARG A 92 3.56 8.73 -10.59
C ARG A 92 4.14 8.58 -11.99
N HIS A 93 3.29 8.66 -13.00
CA HIS A 93 3.73 8.45 -14.38
C HIS A 93 4.77 9.47 -14.80
N GLY A 94 5.82 8.99 -15.49
CA GLY A 94 6.94 9.82 -15.92
C GLY A 94 8.01 10.06 -14.85
N VAL A 95 7.85 9.49 -13.64
CA VAL A 95 8.81 9.63 -12.55
C VAL A 95 9.25 8.25 -12.09
N ALA A 96 10.54 7.96 -12.21
CA ALA A 96 11.11 6.66 -11.86
C ALA A 96 11.51 6.55 -10.39
N ASP A 97 11.85 7.65 -9.75
CA ASP A 97 12.36 7.67 -8.38
C ASP A 97 11.30 7.13 -7.39
N PRO A 98 11.59 6.04 -6.66
CA PRO A 98 10.63 5.47 -5.70
C PRO A 98 10.24 6.46 -4.60
N ALA A 99 11.12 7.37 -4.22
CA ALA A 99 10.84 8.35 -3.18
C ALA A 99 9.78 9.38 -3.59
N ARG A 100 9.54 9.51 -4.89
CA ARG A 100 8.64 10.54 -5.44
C ARG A 100 7.32 9.97 -5.95
N GLN A 101 7.02 8.73 -5.63
CA GLN A 101 5.73 8.15 -5.95
C GLN A 101 4.67 8.68 -4.98
N TRP A 102 3.40 8.54 -5.36
CA TRP A 102 2.29 9.07 -4.54
C TRP A 102 1.91 8.10 -3.43
N CYS A 103 1.55 8.64 -2.27
CA CYS A 103 0.98 7.87 -1.17
C CYS A 103 -0.37 8.49 -0.81
N LEU A 104 -1.44 7.71 -0.94
CA LEU A 104 -2.81 8.14 -0.69
C LEU A 104 -3.30 7.52 0.61
N MET A 105 -3.92 8.33 1.44
CA MET A 105 -4.57 7.88 2.66
C MET A 105 -5.73 8.79 3.01
N THR A 106 -6.63 8.32 3.87
CA THR A 106 -7.66 9.17 4.42
C THR A 106 -7.10 10.05 5.53
N VAL A 107 -7.82 11.09 5.88
CA VAL A 107 -7.43 11.96 7.00
C VAL A 107 -7.46 11.17 8.32
N GLU A 108 -8.34 10.18 8.46
CA GLU A 108 -8.36 9.30 9.63
C GLU A 108 -7.06 8.50 9.74
N ASP A 109 -6.55 7.96 8.63
CA ASP A 109 -5.27 7.27 8.62
C ASP A 109 -4.12 8.23 8.97
N LEU A 110 -4.17 9.45 8.45
CA LEU A 110 -3.20 10.48 8.81
C LEU A 110 -3.23 10.78 10.32
N ALA A 111 -4.43 10.83 10.91
CA ALA A 111 -4.57 11.03 12.36
C ALA A 111 -3.87 9.90 13.14
N PHE A 112 -3.98 8.66 12.68
CA PHE A 112 -3.22 7.57 13.28
C PHE A 112 -1.70 7.83 13.21
N PHE A 113 -1.17 8.21 12.04
CA PHE A 113 0.26 8.47 11.91
C PHE A 113 0.73 9.62 12.80
N LEU A 114 -0.08 10.64 12.99
CA LEU A 114 0.28 11.80 13.81
C LEU A 114 0.19 11.51 15.32
N THR A 115 -0.75 10.67 15.75
CA THR A 115 -0.95 10.36 17.16
C THR A 115 -0.24 9.06 17.59
N GLY A 116 -0.03 8.14 16.67
CA GLY A 116 0.43 6.79 16.97
C GLY A 116 -0.65 5.88 17.53
N GLU A 117 -1.90 6.36 17.57
CA GLU A 117 -3.03 5.62 18.14
C GLU A 117 -4.03 5.24 17.05
N PRO A 118 -4.40 3.94 16.94
CA PRO A 118 -5.44 3.52 16.01
C PRO A 118 -6.75 4.27 16.28
N GLN A 119 -7.38 4.74 15.21
CA GLN A 119 -8.64 5.47 15.35
C GLN A 119 -9.79 4.48 15.57
N GLU A 120 -10.64 4.75 16.52
CA GLU A 120 -11.78 3.91 16.86
C GLU A 120 -12.79 3.95 15.71
N GLY A 121 -13.37 2.77 15.38
CA GLY A 121 -14.36 2.67 14.32
C GLY A 121 -13.80 2.75 12.92
N ARG A 122 -12.50 2.75 12.76
CA ARG A 122 -11.87 2.78 11.43
C ARG A 122 -12.29 1.58 10.58
N TYR A 123 -12.48 1.81 9.29
CA TYR A 123 -12.91 0.81 8.29
C TYR A 123 -14.33 0.29 8.46
N GLU A 124 -15.09 0.88 9.34
CA GLU A 124 -16.52 0.60 9.43
C GLU A 124 -17.25 1.28 8.26
N PRO A 125 -18.27 0.62 7.70
CA PRO A 125 -19.03 1.18 6.58
C PRO A 125 -19.84 2.41 6.95
#